data_26e3dd89c9f88d0592f6afc226bf231c
#
_entry.id   26e3dd89c9f88d0592f6afc226bf231c
#
_cell.length_a   1.000
_cell.length_b   1.000
_cell.length_c   1.000
_cell.angle_alpha   90.00
_cell.angle_beta   90.00
_cell.angle_gamma   90.00
#
_symmetry.space_group_name_H-M   'P 1'
#
loop_
_entity.id
_entity.type
_entity.pdbx_description
1 polymer ?
#
loop_
_entity_poly.entity_id
_entity_poly.type
_entity_poly.pdbx_seq_one_letter_code
_entity_poly.pdbx_strand_id
1 'polypeptide(L)'
;MKMKRKFINSLLLAACLFILSGCSHVPPIQAANELRFNLNSISDITISYDEETVTFFQSDSDELVIREYMSENKSRYYADVKQDSGGIQINEGGKPFLKSNFTRYIEVYFPEEYRGNLTVTTTDGNIEFTDVTLDLNSLRVDSTAGTVQLDNASASVIHLSSTSGKMDLGNITGEQIRLDTTSGKFTCAKLAGNVAYTSTSGDIDVKSAVGSGSYRANNSGKIKVIYTDVTGNLTFFNKNGSIELTLPQDLEFEFEATTKNGSVSTSFQESISI
;
A
#
# COMPACT_ATOMS: atom_id res chain seq x y z
N MET A 1 -57.68 -60.44 -35.27
CA MET A 1 -57.77 -59.32 -34.35
C MET A 1 -56.80 -59.54 -33.19
N LYS A 2 -55.58 -59.05 -33.27
CA LYS A 2 -54.60 -59.02 -32.18
C LYS A 2 -53.69 -57.80 -32.39
N MET A 3 -53.72 -56.84 -31.51
CA MET A 3 -52.90 -55.65 -31.45
C MET A 3 -51.47 -56.00 -31.03
N LYS A 4 -50.51 -55.59 -31.83
CA LYS A 4 -49.06 -55.61 -31.44
C LYS A 4 -48.61 -54.25 -31.04
N ARG A 5 -48.21 -54.08 -29.79
CA ARG A 5 -47.54 -52.89 -29.23
C ARG A 5 -46.12 -52.85 -29.78
N LYS A 6 -45.74 -51.68 -30.39
CA LYS A 6 -44.36 -51.36 -30.74
C LYS A 6 -43.71 -50.65 -29.56
N PHE A 7 -42.59 -51.21 -29.11
CA PHE A 7 -41.71 -50.54 -28.14
C PHE A 7 -40.87 -49.49 -28.91
N ILE A 8 -40.90 -48.27 -28.43
CA ILE A 8 -40.03 -47.18 -28.89
C ILE A 8 -38.81 -47.17 -27.95
N ASN A 9 -37.66 -47.50 -28.52
CA ASN A 9 -36.37 -47.33 -27.81
C ASN A 9 -36.03 -45.85 -27.74
N SER A 10 -36.01 -45.31 -26.53
CA SER A 10 -35.53 -43.96 -26.23
C SER A 10 -34.00 -44.01 -26.12
N LEU A 11 -33.31 -43.42 -27.09
CA LEU A 11 -31.86 -43.25 -27.09
C LEU A 11 -31.53 -42.07 -26.17
N LEU A 12 -31.02 -42.35 -24.97
CA LEU A 12 -30.49 -41.33 -24.06
C LEU A 12 -29.15 -40.79 -24.61
N LEU A 13 -29.17 -39.58 -25.13
CA LEU A 13 -27.98 -38.83 -25.50
C LEU A 13 -27.37 -38.24 -24.21
N ALA A 14 -26.31 -38.85 -23.71
CA ALA A 14 -25.55 -38.32 -22.57
C ALA A 14 -24.73 -37.14 -23.06
N ALA A 15 -25.19 -35.90 -22.79
CA ALA A 15 -24.42 -34.70 -22.99
C ALA A 15 -23.36 -34.61 -21.86
N CYS A 16 -22.10 -34.90 -22.18
CA CYS A 16 -20.98 -34.58 -21.30
C CYS A 16 -20.83 -33.05 -21.18
N LEU A 17 -21.38 -32.46 -20.13
CA LEU A 17 -20.99 -31.13 -19.71
C LEU A 17 -19.54 -31.19 -19.19
N PHE A 18 -18.60 -30.71 -19.98
CA PHE A 18 -17.30 -30.32 -19.48
C PHE A 18 -17.48 -29.06 -18.63
N ILE A 19 -17.57 -29.27 -17.33
CA ILE A 19 -17.41 -28.18 -16.36
C ILE A 19 -15.94 -27.80 -16.42
N LEU A 20 -15.65 -26.68 -17.06
CA LEU A 20 -14.38 -25.97 -16.89
C LEU A 20 -14.32 -25.49 -15.44
N SER A 21 -13.73 -26.31 -14.60
CA SER A 21 -13.34 -25.93 -13.25
C SER A 21 -12.25 -24.89 -13.39
N GLY A 22 -12.63 -23.63 -13.52
CA GLY A 22 -11.73 -22.54 -13.19
C GLY A 22 -11.28 -22.79 -11.75
N CYS A 23 -9.98 -22.96 -11.53
CA CYS A 23 -9.40 -22.97 -10.20
C CYS A 23 -9.64 -21.59 -9.58
N SER A 24 -10.82 -21.37 -9.00
CA SER A 24 -10.96 -20.34 -7.99
C SER A 24 -10.19 -20.87 -6.77
N HIS A 25 -9.05 -20.24 -6.47
CA HIS A 25 -8.37 -20.43 -5.20
C HIS A 25 -9.32 -19.93 -4.11
N VAL A 26 -10.10 -20.85 -3.56
CA VAL A 26 -10.83 -20.58 -2.31
C VAL A 26 -9.76 -20.66 -1.23
N PRO A 27 -9.51 -19.57 -0.48
CA PRO A 27 -8.56 -19.60 0.61
C PRO A 27 -8.95 -20.69 1.61
N PRO A 28 -7.97 -21.35 2.24
CA PRO A 28 -8.26 -22.38 3.23
C PRO A 28 -9.11 -21.79 4.37
N ILE A 29 -10.16 -22.49 4.77
CA ILE A 29 -11.12 -22.07 5.81
C ILE A 29 -10.48 -21.92 7.19
N GLN A 30 -9.28 -22.51 7.39
CA GLN A 30 -8.57 -22.49 8.67
C GLN A 30 -7.11 -22.03 8.45
N ALA A 31 -6.65 -21.11 9.30
CA ALA A 31 -5.26 -20.70 9.30
C ALA A 31 -4.32 -21.89 9.55
N ALA A 32 -3.25 -21.96 8.78
CA ALA A 32 -2.20 -22.98 8.95
C ALA A 32 -1.33 -22.66 10.17
N ASN A 33 -1.14 -21.36 10.46
CA ASN A 33 -0.39 -20.86 11.60
C ASN A 33 -1.09 -19.61 12.17
N GLU A 34 -1.06 -19.46 13.49
CA GLU A 34 -1.55 -18.27 14.20
C GLU A 34 -0.51 -17.83 15.23
N LEU A 35 -0.12 -16.59 15.17
CA LEU A 35 0.81 -15.94 16.08
C LEU A 35 0.04 -14.91 16.90
N ARG A 36 0.33 -14.82 18.21
CA ARG A 36 -0.28 -13.86 19.13
C ARG A 36 0.77 -13.20 19.98
N PHE A 37 0.69 -11.87 20.10
CA PHE A 37 1.65 -11.07 20.85
C PHE A 37 0.92 -10.04 21.69
N ASN A 38 1.17 -10.05 23.00
CA ASN A 38 0.78 -8.95 23.86
C ASN A 38 1.73 -7.76 23.64
N LEU A 39 1.18 -6.58 23.38
CA LEU A 39 1.96 -5.40 23.01
C LEU A 39 2.29 -4.44 24.16
N ASN A 40 1.96 -4.77 25.41
CA ASN A 40 2.12 -3.86 26.56
C ASN A 40 3.53 -3.28 26.77
N SER A 41 4.57 -3.99 26.31
CA SER A 41 5.98 -3.54 26.44
C SER A 41 6.67 -3.42 25.09
N ILE A 42 5.93 -3.53 23.99
CA ILE A 42 6.47 -3.54 22.64
C ILE A 42 6.34 -2.15 22.04
N SER A 43 7.47 -1.56 21.69
CA SER A 43 7.54 -0.28 20.98
C SER A 43 7.71 -0.43 19.47
N ASP A 44 8.25 -1.57 19.02
CA ASP A 44 8.64 -1.75 17.63
C ASP A 44 8.08 -3.06 17.05
N ILE A 45 7.35 -2.96 15.96
CA ILE A 45 6.82 -4.10 15.21
C ILE A 45 7.36 -4.04 13.80
N THR A 46 7.98 -5.14 13.35
CA THR A 46 8.41 -5.31 11.96
C THR A 46 7.76 -6.56 11.38
N ILE A 47 7.10 -6.41 10.23
CA ILE A 47 6.43 -7.49 9.49
C ILE A 47 7.00 -7.50 8.07
N SER A 48 7.58 -8.63 7.66
CA SER A 48 8.26 -8.79 6.37
C SER A 48 7.79 -10.04 5.65
N TYR A 49 7.13 -9.86 4.51
CA TYR A 49 6.73 -10.94 3.60
C TYR A 49 7.09 -10.51 2.17
N ASP A 50 7.63 -11.43 1.36
CA ASP A 50 8.17 -11.09 0.04
C ASP A 50 7.12 -10.98 -1.06
N GLU A 51 6.34 -12.04 -1.28
CA GLU A 51 5.45 -12.16 -2.45
C GLU A 51 3.96 -12.27 -2.05
N GLU A 52 3.66 -12.32 -0.76
CA GLU A 52 2.33 -12.55 -0.23
C GLU A 52 1.51 -11.26 -0.16
N THR A 53 0.19 -11.41 -0.22
CA THR A 53 -0.72 -10.35 0.20
C THR A 53 -0.82 -10.36 1.72
N VAL A 54 -0.55 -9.19 2.32
CA VAL A 54 -0.69 -8.94 3.75
C VAL A 54 -1.84 -7.96 3.95
N THR A 55 -2.94 -8.45 4.50
CA THR A 55 -4.14 -7.63 4.76
C THR A 55 -4.26 -7.35 6.25
N PHE A 56 -4.34 -6.07 6.58
CA PHE A 56 -4.51 -5.59 7.94
C PHE A 56 -5.99 -5.37 8.24
N PHE A 57 -6.40 -5.79 9.43
CA PHE A 57 -7.73 -5.59 9.99
C PHE A 57 -7.61 -4.86 11.34
N GLN A 58 -8.50 -3.92 11.60
CA GLN A 58 -8.59 -3.27 12.91
C GLN A 58 -9.04 -4.30 13.96
N SER A 59 -8.48 -4.21 15.17
CA SER A 59 -8.80 -5.10 16.28
C SER A 59 -8.99 -4.32 17.58
N ASP A 60 -10.08 -4.60 18.29
CA ASP A 60 -10.36 -4.08 19.63
C ASP A 60 -9.53 -4.80 20.72
N SER A 61 -8.79 -5.85 20.34
CA SER A 61 -7.92 -6.60 21.24
C SER A 61 -6.61 -5.84 21.49
N ASP A 62 -6.00 -6.03 22.66
CA ASP A 62 -4.64 -5.58 22.99
C ASP A 62 -3.54 -6.50 22.43
N GLU A 63 -3.93 -7.60 21.77
CA GLU A 63 -3.00 -8.53 21.12
C GLU A 63 -2.90 -8.28 19.61
N LEU A 64 -1.66 -8.21 19.10
CA LEU A 64 -1.38 -8.40 17.70
C LEU A 64 -1.58 -9.87 17.33
N VAL A 65 -2.48 -10.15 16.40
CA VAL A 65 -2.71 -11.51 15.91
C VAL A 65 -2.38 -11.58 14.43
N ILE A 66 -1.55 -12.56 14.05
CA ILE A 66 -1.20 -12.82 12.66
C ILE A 66 -1.65 -14.23 12.30
N ARG A 67 -2.43 -14.35 11.22
CA ARG A 67 -2.87 -15.61 10.67
C ARG A 67 -2.27 -15.82 9.30
N GLU A 68 -1.57 -16.94 9.16
CA GLU A 68 -1.01 -17.38 7.90
C GLU A 68 -1.88 -18.49 7.31
N TYR A 69 -2.41 -18.27 6.13
CA TYR A 69 -3.19 -19.24 5.38
C TYR A 69 -2.32 -19.80 4.26
N MET A 70 -2.17 -21.10 4.19
CA MET A 70 -1.26 -21.77 3.26
C MET A 70 -1.93 -22.96 2.58
N SER A 71 -1.64 -23.16 1.31
CA SER A 71 -2.07 -24.37 0.58
C SER A 71 -1.39 -25.65 1.07
N GLU A 72 -0.21 -25.53 1.68
CA GLU A 72 0.51 -26.61 2.36
C GLU A 72 0.82 -26.22 3.80
N ASN A 73 0.20 -26.90 4.76
CA ASN A 73 0.43 -26.67 6.19
C ASN A 73 1.67 -27.46 6.66
N LYS A 74 2.83 -26.82 6.66
CA LYS A 74 4.10 -27.37 7.15
C LYS A 74 4.82 -26.33 8.00
N SER A 75 5.23 -26.70 9.20
CA SER A 75 5.87 -25.77 10.15
C SER A 75 7.11 -25.04 9.61
N ARG A 76 7.86 -25.63 8.68
CA ARG A 76 9.00 -24.96 8.02
C ARG A 76 8.61 -23.76 7.13
N TYR A 77 7.31 -23.60 6.86
CA TYR A 77 6.76 -22.50 6.04
C TYR A 77 6.16 -21.39 6.90
N TYR A 78 6.02 -21.62 8.21
CA TYR A 78 5.52 -20.61 9.14
C TYR A 78 6.51 -19.48 9.30
N ALA A 79 6.02 -18.30 9.59
CA ALA A 79 6.84 -17.14 9.83
C ALA A 79 7.87 -17.38 10.96
N ASP A 80 9.04 -16.84 10.75
CA ASP A 80 10.12 -16.77 11.73
C ASP A 80 9.92 -15.55 12.63
N VAL A 81 9.85 -15.77 13.94
CA VAL A 81 9.61 -14.71 14.92
C VAL A 81 10.84 -14.50 15.77
N LYS A 82 11.26 -13.24 15.90
CA LYS A 82 12.24 -12.80 16.90
C LYS A 82 11.57 -11.76 17.78
N GLN A 83 11.62 -11.97 19.06
CA GLN A 83 11.07 -11.04 20.07
C GLN A 83 12.11 -10.76 21.14
N ASP A 84 12.24 -9.51 21.51
CA ASP A 84 13.02 -9.05 22.65
C ASP A 84 12.17 -8.17 23.57
N SER A 85 12.79 -7.45 24.49
CA SER A 85 12.08 -6.65 25.50
C SER A 85 11.33 -5.43 24.94
N GLY A 86 11.55 -5.04 23.70
CA GLY A 86 10.97 -3.84 23.09
C GLY A 86 10.48 -4.04 21.67
N GLY A 87 10.84 -5.14 21.01
CA GLY A 87 10.55 -5.34 19.61
C GLY A 87 10.04 -6.73 19.24
N ILE A 88 9.21 -6.78 18.21
CA ILE A 88 8.77 -8.01 17.54
C ILE A 88 9.15 -7.91 16.08
N GLN A 89 9.89 -8.89 15.58
CA GLN A 89 10.22 -9.03 14.19
C GLN A 89 9.62 -10.34 13.65
N ILE A 90 8.74 -10.24 12.67
CA ILE A 90 8.06 -11.35 11.99
C ILE A 90 8.55 -11.35 10.56
N ASN A 91 9.24 -12.42 10.18
CA ASN A 91 9.77 -12.60 8.83
C ASN A 91 9.08 -13.78 8.17
N GLU A 92 8.88 -13.69 6.88
CA GLU A 92 8.38 -14.78 6.07
C GLU A 92 9.16 -16.08 6.33
N GLY A 93 8.46 -17.19 6.52
CA GLY A 93 9.05 -18.52 6.62
C GLY A 93 9.45 -19.10 5.27
N GLY A 94 10.00 -20.33 5.27
CA GLY A 94 10.41 -21.00 4.04
C GLY A 94 9.30 -21.15 3.01
N LYS A 95 9.71 -21.44 1.76
CA LYS A 95 8.80 -21.79 0.64
C LYS A 95 9.22 -23.14 0.04
N PRO A 96 8.30 -23.89 -0.58
CA PRO A 96 8.64 -25.09 -1.34
C PRO A 96 9.61 -24.77 -2.48
N PHE A 97 10.52 -25.68 -2.78
CA PHE A 97 11.46 -25.54 -3.91
C PHE A 97 10.74 -25.36 -5.25
N LEU A 98 9.62 -26.09 -5.46
CA LEU A 98 8.73 -25.94 -6.61
C LEU A 98 7.51 -25.12 -6.17
N LYS A 99 7.51 -23.82 -6.45
CA LYS A 99 6.47 -22.86 -6.00
C LYS A 99 5.14 -22.96 -6.77
N SER A 100 5.05 -23.72 -7.87
CA SER A 100 3.97 -23.64 -8.86
C SER A 100 2.54 -23.82 -8.30
N ASN A 101 2.38 -24.41 -7.12
CA ASN A 101 1.09 -24.64 -6.49
C ASN A 101 1.03 -24.16 -5.02
N PHE A 102 2.07 -23.53 -4.52
CA PHE A 102 2.09 -23.00 -3.17
C PHE A 102 1.49 -21.60 -3.16
N THR A 103 0.49 -21.41 -2.32
CA THR A 103 -0.10 -20.09 -2.05
C THR A 103 -0.09 -19.84 -0.56
N ARG A 104 0.19 -18.61 -0.20
CA ARG A 104 0.11 -18.10 1.17
C ARG A 104 -0.49 -16.70 1.13
N TYR A 105 -1.34 -16.36 2.08
CA TYR A 105 -1.77 -15.00 2.35
C TYR A 105 -1.84 -14.78 3.86
N ILE A 106 -1.74 -13.53 4.26
CA ILE A 106 -1.54 -13.13 5.64
C ILE A 106 -2.63 -12.17 6.06
N GLU A 107 -3.26 -12.46 7.18
CA GLU A 107 -4.14 -11.54 7.88
C GLU A 107 -3.44 -11.03 9.15
N VAL A 108 -3.41 -9.74 9.33
CA VAL A 108 -2.86 -9.06 10.50
C VAL A 108 -3.99 -8.33 11.23
N TYR A 109 -4.38 -8.81 12.39
CA TYR A 109 -5.33 -8.14 13.27
C TYR A 109 -4.55 -7.20 14.17
N PHE A 110 -4.60 -5.91 13.83
CA PHE A 110 -3.76 -4.87 14.43
C PHE A 110 -4.54 -4.11 15.51
N PRO A 111 -4.01 -4.04 16.76
CA PRO A 111 -4.68 -3.35 17.85
C PRO A 111 -4.87 -1.86 17.59
N GLU A 112 -6.09 -1.37 17.78
CA GLU A 112 -6.44 0.05 17.64
C GLU A 112 -5.66 0.94 18.60
N GLU A 113 -5.35 0.45 19.81
CA GLU A 113 -4.68 1.20 20.86
C GLU A 113 -3.14 1.21 20.76
N TYR A 114 -2.54 0.52 19.79
CA TYR A 114 -1.10 0.53 19.64
C TYR A 114 -0.59 1.86 19.08
N ARG A 115 0.40 2.46 19.76
CA ARG A 115 0.96 3.79 19.43
C ARG A 115 2.47 3.78 19.15
N GLY A 116 3.07 2.61 19.04
CA GLY A 116 4.50 2.46 18.77
C GLY A 116 4.90 2.65 17.31
N ASN A 117 5.94 1.95 16.91
CA ASN A 117 6.52 1.99 15.58
C ASN A 117 6.10 0.76 14.79
N LEU A 118 5.62 0.94 13.58
CA LEU A 118 5.28 -0.15 12.66
C LEU A 118 6.13 -0.04 11.39
N THR A 119 6.81 -1.13 11.05
CA THR A 119 7.50 -1.31 9.77
C THR A 119 6.89 -2.51 9.04
N VAL A 120 6.48 -2.31 7.80
CA VAL A 120 5.98 -3.38 6.92
C VAL A 120 6.78 -3.38 5.63
N THR A 121 7.30 -4.53 5.24
CA THR A 121 8.11 -4.66 4.03
C THR A 121 7.60 -5.79 3.13
N THR A 122 7.63 -5.54 1.83
CA THR A 122 7.35 -6.54 0.79
C THR A 122 8.26 -6.35 -0.42
N THR A 123 8.51 -7.41 -1.16
CA THR A 123 9.18 -7.33 -2.46
C THR A 123 8.14 -7.15 -3.56
N ASP A 124 7.33 -8.16 -3.82
CA ASP A 124 6.34 -8.18 -4.90
C ASP A 124 4.89 -8.37 -4.40
N GLY A 125 4.71 -8.57 -3.09
CA GLY A 125 3.41 -8.77 -2.46
C GLY A 125 2.60 -7.46 -2.33
N ASN A 126 1.32 -7.60 -2.06
CA ASN A 126 0.46 -6.45 -1.77
C ASN A 126 0.33 -6.23 -0.26
N ILE A 127 0.24 -4.98 0.14
CA ILE A 127 -0.05 -4.59 1.52
C ILE A 127 -1.35 -3.79 1.52
N GLU A 128 -2.32 -4.25 2.30
CA GLU A 128 -3.67 -3.69 2.33
C GLU A 128 -4.05 -3.28 3.76
N PHE A 129 -4.21 -1.98 3.98
CA PHE A 129 -4.73 -1.39 5.21
C PHE A 129 -6.12 -0.81 4.95
N THR A 130 -7.03 -1.65 4.48
CA THR A 130 -8.40 -1.23 4.16
C THR A 130 -9.24 -1.19 5.44
N ASP A 131 -9.95 -0.09 5.67
CA ASP A 131 -10.76 0.14 6.88
C ASP A 131 -9.96 0.09 8.20
N VAL A 132 -8.64 0.27 8.12
CA VAL A 132 -7.75 0.38 9.29
C VAL A 132 -7.35 1.83 9.47
N THR A 133 -7.44 2.31 10.71
CA THR A 133 -6.91 3.62 11.11
C THR A 133 -5.67 3.41 11.95
N LEU A 134 -4.53 3.83 11.43
CA LEU A 134 -3.27 3.79 12.14
C LEU A 134 -3.02 5.14 12.83
N ASP A 135 -2.75 5.10 14.15
CA ASP A 135 -2.32 6.26 14.94
C ASP A 135 -1.06 5.86 15.70
N LEU A 136 0.12 6.22 15.17
CA LEU A 136 1.40 5.66 15.53
C LEU A 136 2.42 6.73 15.89
N ASN A 137 3.50 6.34 16.58
CA ASN A 137 4.69 7.17 16.68
C ASN A 137 5.42 7.23 15.33
N SER A 138 5.64 6.08 14.68
CA SER A 138 6.16 6.06 13.31
C SER A 138 5.56 4.94 12.47
N LEU A 139 5.40 5.22 11.18
CA LEU A 139 4.99 4.25 10.16
C LEU A 139 6.02 4.20 9.05
N ARG A 140 6.53 2.99 8.77
CA ARG A 140 7.38 2.73 7.62
C ARG A 140 6.78 1.62 6.76
N VAL A 141 6.61 1.87 5.46
CA VAL A 141 6.18 0.85 4.50
C VAL A 141 7.14 0.86 3.30
N ASP A 142 7.78 -0.26 3.06
CA ASP A 142 8.72 -0.45 1.95
C ASP A 142 8.20 -1.54 1.01
N SER A 143 8.03 -1.22 -0.27
CA SER A 143 7.64 -2.16 -1.33
C SER A 143 8.58 -2.05 -2.51
N THR A 144 8.95 -3.17 -3.14
CA THR A 144 9.72 -3.10 -4.39
C THR A 144 8.79 -2.92 -5.59
N ALA A 145 7.81 -3.81 -5.78
CA ALA A 145 6.95 -3.79 -6.97
C ALA A 145 5.44 -3.98 -6.67
N GLY A 146 5.08 -4.43 -5.49
CA GLY A 146 3.67 -4.66 -5.10
C GLY A 146 2.84 -3.39 -4.96
N THR A 147 1.55 -3.57 -4.78
CA THR A 147 0.63 -2.46 -4.48
C THR A 147 0.50 -2.28 -2.97
N VAL A 148 0.55 -1.04 -2.50
CA VAL A 148 0.24 -0.66 -1.12
C VAL A 148 -1.03 0.17 -1.13
N GLN A 149 -2.04 -0.27 -0.40
CA GLN A 149 -3.27 0.48 -0.12
C GLN A 149 -3.29 0.87 1.36
N LEU A 150 -3.38 2.16 1.65
CA LEU A 150 -3.35 2.71 3.00
C LEU A 150 -4.40 3.80 3.13
N ASP A 151 -5.54 3.49 3.75
CA ASP A 151 -6.69 4.39 3.77
C ASP A 151 -6.52 5.51 4.79
N ASN A 152 -6.10 5.21 6.02
CA ASN A 152 -5.95 6.22 7.07
C ASN A 152 -4.71 5.97 7.91
N ALA A 153 -3.80 6.96 7.99
CA ALA A 153 -2.66 6.91 8.88
C ALA A 153 -2.30 8.27 9.44
N SER A 154 -2.04 8.30 10.74
CA SER A 154 -1.47 9.41 11.47
C SER A 154 -0.22 8.95 12.21
N ALA A 155 0.89 9.68 12.09
CA ALA A 155 2.11 9.42 12.87
C ALA A 155 3.01 10.65 12.91
N SER A 156 3.89 10.75 13.92
CA SER A 156 4.91 11.80 13.94
C SER A 156 5.84 11.68 12.72
N VAL A 157 6.23 10.45 12.37
CA VAL A 157 7.08 10.18 11.20
C VAL A 157 6.44 9.13 10.30
N ILE A 158 6.26 9.45 9.03
CA ILE A 158 5.78 8.52 8.01
C ILE A 158 6.82 8.40 6.91
N HIS A 159 7.24 7.18 6.61
CA HIS A 159 8.13 6.89 5.48
C HIS A 159 7.52 5.79 4.61
N LEU A 160 7.12 6.16 3.40
CA LEU A 160 6.57 5.23 2.40
C LEU A 160 7.53 5.17 1.21
N SER A 161 7.98 3.98 0.85
CA SER A 161 8.90 3.82 -0.27
C SER A 161 8.47 2.71 -1.22
N SER A 162 8.70 2.93 -2.52
CA SER A 162 8.44 1.93 -3.56
C SER A 162 9.45 2.05 -4.68
N THR A 163 10.01 0.94 -5.14
CA THR A 163 10.87 1.00 -6.34
C THR A 163 10.04 1.22 -7.60
N SER A 164 9.05 0.37 -7.88
CA SER A 164 8.22 0.42 -9.10
C SER A 164 6.74 0.16 -8.85
N GLY A 165 6.35 -0.13 -7.61
CA GLY A 165 4.97 -0.41 -7.23
C GLY A 165 4.08 0.82 -7.19
N LYS A 166 2.83 0.60 -6.88
CA LYS A 166 1.81 1.62 -6.72
C LYS A 166 1.49 1.81 -5.24
N MET A 167 1.36 3.04 -4.80
CA MET A 167 0.84 3.38 -3.49
C MET A 167 -0.43 4.21 -3.62
N ASP A 168 -1.55 3.64 -3.20
CA ASP A 168 -2.85 4.29 -3.10
C ASP A 168 -3.10 4.70 -1.66
N LEU A 169 -3.04 6.00 -1.42
CA LEU A 169 -3.09 6.59 -0.11
C LEU A 169 -4.40 7.39 0.06
N GLY A 170 -5.10 7.14 1.15
CA GLY A 170 -6.28 7.91 1.54
C GLY A 170 -5.91 9.17 2.32
N ASN A 171 -6.15 9.18 3.64
CA ASN A 171 -5.87 10.31 4.52
C ASN A 171 -4.58 10.05 5.30
N ILE A 172 -3.52 10.76 4.94
CA ILE A 172 -2.19 10.63 5.54
C ILE A 172 -1.85 11.94 6.27
N THR A 173 -1.60 11.84 7.57
CA THR A 173 -1.24 12.98 8.41
C THR A 173 0.04 12.69 9.18
N GLY A 174 1.00 13.60 9.15
CA GLY A 174 2.26 13.43 9.88
C GLY A 174 3.04 14.72 10.04
N GLU A 175 3.86 14.81 11.10
CA GLU A 175 4.77 15.95 11.25
C GLU A 175 5.85 15.95 10.16
N GLN A 176 6.39 14.76 9.87
CA GLN A 176 7.38 14.52 8.82
C GLN A 176 6.90 13.38 7.94
N ILE A 177 6.66 13.65 6.66
CA ILE A 177 6.21 12.64 5.70
C ILE A 177 7.25 12.53 4.58
N ARG A 178 7.82 11.35 4.43
CA ARG A 178 8.76 11.03 3.37
C ARG A 178 8.17 10.02 2.41
N LEU A 179 8.16 10.35 1.11
CA LEU A 179 7.67 9.52 0.02
C LEU A 179 8.79 9.33 -0.99
N ASP A 180 9.29 8.12 -1.15
CA ASP A 180 10.40 7.84 -2.05
C ASP A 180 10.01 6.81 -3.11
N THR A 181 10.39 7.04 -4.38
CA THR A 181 10.23 6.02 -5.42
C THR A 181 11.29 6.13 -6.50
N THR A 182 11.58 5.01 -7.17
CA THR A 182 12.38 5.06 -8.40
C THR A 182 11.49 5.36 -9.60
N SER A 183 10.45 4.54 -9.84
CA SER A 183 9.53 4.68 -10.98
C SER A 183 8.07 4.37 -10.64
N GLY A 184 7.77 4.19 -9.34
CA GLY A 184 6.42 3.91 -8.86
C GLY A 184 5.50 5.12 -8.94
N LYS A 185 4.24 4.88 -8.61
CA LYS A 185 3.21 5.91 -8.59
C LYS A 185 2.61 6.07 -7.19
N PHE A 186 2.57 7.31 -6.71
CA PHE A 186 1.82 7.69 -5.53
C PHE A 186 0.52 8.40 -5.93
N THR A 187 -0.60 7.94 -5.39
CA THR A 187 -1.87 8.69 -5.41
C THR A 187 -2.29 8.93 -3.96
N CYS A 188 -2.70 10.13 -3.63
CA CYS A 188 -3.10 10.48 -2.27
C CYS A 188 -4.34 11.34 -2.28
N ALA A 189 -5.36 10.94 -1.50
CA ALA A 189 -6.59 11.72 -1.37
C ALA A 189 -6.35 12.97 -0.50
N LYS A 190 -5.74 12.80 0.68
CA LYS A 190 -5.38 13.91 1.57
C LYS A 190 -4.01 13.68 2.19
N LEU A 191 -3.15 14.70 2.12
CA LEU A 191 -1.79 14.67 2.64
C LEU A 191 -1.57 15.91 3.53
N ALA A 192 -1.33 15.71 4.82
CA ALA A 192 -1.20 16.81 5.78
C ALA A 192 0.10 16.71 6.58
N GLY A 193 0.95 17.74 6.48
CA GLY A 193 2.22 17.84 7.20
C GLY A 193 3.36 18.46 6.40
N ASN A 194 4.60 18.19 6.83
CA ASN A 194 5.80 18.57 6.08
C ASN A 194 6.24 17.40 5.20
N VAL A 195 6.09 17.55 3.89
CA VAL A 195 6.25 16.48 2.91
C VAL A 195 7.57 16.57 2.18
N ALA A 196 8.30 15.47 2.11
CA ALA A 196 9.46 15.29 1.23
C ALA A 196 9.18 14.14 0.24
N TYR A 197 8.85 14.49 -1.00
CA TYR A 197 8.73 13.51 -2.09
C TYR A 197 9.98 13.51 -2.95
N THR A 198 10.53 12.33 -3.19
CA THR A 198 11.68 12.13 -4.09
C THR A 198 11.42 10.98 -5.04
N SER A 199 11.62 11.21 -6.33
CA SER A 199 11.61 10.16 -7.34
C SER A 199 12.76 10.27 -8.33
N THR A 200 13.05 9.16 -9.01
CA THR A 200 13.86 9.21 -10.24
C THR A 200 12.93 9.53 -11.41
N SER A 201 11.90 8.70 -11.64
CA SER A 201 10.96 8.85 -12.76
C SER A 201 9.50 8.54 -12.38
N GLY A 202 9.19 8.53 -11.07
CA GLY A 202 7.86 8.22 -10.58
C GLY A 202 6.92 9.42 -10.59
N ASP A 203 5.64 9.12 -10.53
CA ASP A 203 4.56 10.11 -10.50
C ASP A 203 4.02 10.30 -9.08
N ILE A 204 3.55 11.52 -8.76
CA ILE A 204 2.74 11.79 -7.58
C ILE A 204 1.52 12.62 -7.94
N ASP A 205 0.36 12.23 -7.43
CA ASP A 205 -0.93 12.93 -7.59
C ASP A 205 -1.61 13.07 -6.22
N VAL A 206 -1.57 14.28 -5.66
CA VAL A 206 -2.20 14.62 -4.37
C VAL A 206 -3.41 15.48 -4.62
N LYS A 207 -4.59 15.01 -4.19
CA LYS A 207 -5.88 15.67 -4.42
C LYS A 207 -6.15 16.81 -3.43
N SER A 208 -5.60 16.71 -2.21
CA SER A 208 -5.71 17.74 -1.17
C SER A 208 -4.47 17.69 -0.29
N ALA A 209 -3.70 18.76 -0.26
CA ALA A 209 -2.55 18.91 0.61
C ALA A 209 -2.73 20.05 1.60
N VAL A 210 -2.21 19.87 2.82
CA VAL A 210 -2.13 20.87 3.88
C VAL A 210 -0.72 20.86 4.45
N GLY A 211 -0.08 22.02 4.57
CA GLY A 211 1.23 22.10 5.20
C GLY A 211 2.32 22.70 4.31
N SER A 212 3.48 22.06 4.29
CA SER A 212 4.66 22.49 3.54
C SER A 212 5.29 21.29 2.80
N GLY A 213 6.26 21.55 1.91
CA GLY A 213 6.93 20.41 1.32
C GLY A 213 7.92 20.68 0.18
N SER A 214 8.70 19.65 -0.10
CA SER A 214 9.64 19.57 -1.22
C SER A 214 9.32 18.36 -2.09
N TYR A 215 9.11 18.60 -3.38
CA TYR A 215 8.76 17.58 -4.37
C TYR A 215 9.78 17.56 -5.48
N ARG A 216 10.47 16.43 -5.64
CA ARG A 216 11.60 16.31 -6.58
C ARG A 216 11.48 15.08 -7.46
N ALA A 217 11.45 15.26 -8.80
CA ALA A 217 11.63 14.20 -9.79
C ALA A 217 12.96 14.41 -10.53
N ASN A 218 13.95 13.53 -10.28
CA ASN A 218 15.34 13.74 -10.70
C ASN A 218 15.59 13.45 -12.19
N ASN A 219 14.68 12.74 -12.86
CA ASN A 219 14.77 12.48 -14.29
C ASN A 219 13.47 12.86 -15.00
N SER A 220 12.37 12.14 -14.74
CA SER A 220 11.07 12.42 -15.36
C SER A 220 9.95 12.09 -14.35
N GLY A 221 8.71 12.33 -14.74
CA GLY A 221 7.56 12.04 -13.93
C GLY A 221 6.58 13.23 -13.93
N LYS A 222 5.40 12.99 -13.37
CA LYS A 222 4.40 14.02 -13.16
C LYS A 222 4.28 14.32 -11.68
N ILE A 223 4.42 15.59 -11.31
CA ILE A 223 4.14 16.07 -9.97
C ILE A 223 2.85 16.87 -10.05
N LYS A 224 1.78 16.37 -9.43
CA LYS A 224 0.50 17.06 -9.34
C LYS A 224 0.08 17.17 -7.88
N VAL A 225 -0.05 18.39 -7.38
CA VAL A 225 -0.42 18.65 -5.98
C VAL A 225 -1.41 19.81 -5.91
N ILE A 226 -2.52 19.58 -5.21
CA ILE A 226 -3.52 20.59 -4.91
C ILE A 226 -3.41 20.91 -3.43
N TYR A 227 -2.91 22.10 -3.09
CA TYR A 227 -2.90 22.61 -1.73
C TYR A 227 -4.21 23.30 -1.40
N THR A 228 -4.78 22.94 -0.27
CA THR A 228 -5.96 23.59 0.31
C THR A 228 -5.57 24.52 1.46
N ASP A 229 -4.37 24.35 2.03
CA ASP A 229 -3.77 25.25 3.00
C ASP A 229 -2.24 25.11 2.95
N VAL A 230 -1.51 26.22 3.09
CA VAL A 230 -0.05 26.27 3.04
C VAL A 230 0.48 26.91 4.32
N THR A 231 1.27 26.15 5.09
CA THR A 231 1.79 26.61 6.38
C THR A 231 3.30 26.87 6.36
N GLY A 232 3.95 26.72 5.20
CA GLY A 232 5.39 26.94 5.06
C GLY A 232 5.85 26.88 3.60
N ASN A 233 7.15 26.75 3.40
CA ASN A 233 7.73 26.80 2.07
C ASN A 233 7.37 25.58 1.22
N LEU A 234 7.13 25.82 -0.07
CA LEU A 234 6.93 24.82 -1.09
C LEU A 234 8.07 24.85 -2.11
N THR A 235 8.65 23.72 -2.42
CA THR A 235 9.70 23.58 -3.42
C THR A 235 9.36 22.48 -4.40
N PHE A 236 9.43 22.75 -5.68
CA PHE A 236 9.17 21.77 -6.74
C PHE A 236 10.34 21.74 -7.73
N PHE A 237 10.79 20.53 -8.04
CA PHE A 237 11.81 20.30 -9.06
C PHE A 237 11.43 19.11 -9.93
N ASN A 238 11.47 19.31 -11.26
CA ASN A 238 11.28 18.21 -12.20
C ASN A 238 12.22 18.43 -13.40
N LYS A 239 13.07 17.46 -13.68
CA LYS A 239 14.08 17.62 -14.73
C LYS A 239 13.48 17.60 -16.14
N ASN A 240 12.61 16.63 -16.44
CA ASN A 240 12.06 16.42 -17.79
C ASN A 240 10.55 16.13 -17.79
N GLY A 241 9.84 16.39 -16.70
CA GLY A 241 8.42 16.11 -16.60
C GLY A 241 7.59 17.37 -16.38
N SER A 242 6.38 17.20 -15.91
CA SER A 242 5.47 18.31 -15.61
C SER A 242 5.26 18.50 -14.12
N ILE A 243 5.07 19.76 -13.73
CA ILE A 243 4.59 20.15 -12.41
C ILE A 243 3.25 20.84 -12.61
N GLU A 244 2.23 20.37 -11.90
CA GLU A 244 0.89 20.97 -11.83
C GLU A 244 0.59 21.27 -10.37
N LEU A 245 0.63 22.54 -10.02
CA LEU A 245 0.42 23.02 -8.66
C LEU A 245 -0.83 23.89 -8.62
N THR A 246 -1.73 23.58 -7.68
CA THR A 246 -2.87 24.43 -7.34
C THR A 246 -2.68 24.94 -5.92
N LEU A 247 -2.85 26.24 -5.72
CA LEU A 247 -2.74 26.90 -4.42
C LEU A 247 -4.11 27.49 -4.02
N PRO A 248 -4.34 27.73 -2.70
CA PRO A 248 -5.51 28.44 -2.23
C PRO A 248 -5.64 29.82 -2.89
N GLN A 249 -6.86 30.23 -3.17
CA GLN A 249 -7.14 31.49 -3.89
C GLN A 249 -6.69 32.72 -3.12
N ASP A 250 -6.82 32.70 -1.79
CA ASP A 250 -6.52 33.83 -0.91
C ASP A 250 -5.12 33.76 -0.29
N LEU A 251 -4.25 32.90 -0.82
CA LEU A 251 -2.87 32.74 -0.31
C LEU A 251 -2.00 33.91 -0.77
N GLU A 252 -1.38 34.59 0.18
CA GLU A 252 -0.31 35.57 -0.08
C GLU A 252 1.04 34.84 -0.12
N PHE A 253 1.81 34.96 -1.20
CA PHE A 253 3.09 34.25 -1.38
C PHE A 253 4.02 34.96 -2.36
N GLU A 254 5.31 34.65 -2.24
CA GLU A 254 6.32 34.96 -3.23
C GLU A 254 6.53 33.72 -4.12
N PHE A 255 6.67 33.94 -5.42
CA PHE A 255 6.81 32.86 -6.39
C PHE A 255 8.01 33.11 -7.30
N GLU A 256 8.88 32.11 -7.38
CA GLU A 256 9.97 32.05 -8.34
C GLU A 256 9.87 30.76 -9.16
N ALA A 257 9.92 30.86 -10.48
CA ALA A 257 9.95 29.71 -11.36
C ALA A 257 10.99 29.91 -12.47
N THR A 258 11.79 28.89 -12.70
CA THR A 258 12.77 28.86 -13.78
C THR A 258 12.64 27.57 -14.60
N THR A 259 12.80 27.68 -15.91
CA THR A 259 12.87 26.53 -16.80
C THR A 259 13.99 26.70 -17.83
N LYS A 260 14.65 25.58 -18.17
CA LYS A 260 15.72 25.62 -19.18
C LYS A 260 15.16 25.48 -20.60
N ASN A 261 14.23 24.55 -20.82
CA ASN A 261 13.72 24.18 -22.16
C ASN A 261 12.19 23.95 -22.13
N GLY A 262 11.47 24.56 -21.20
CA GLY A 262 10.05 24.39 -21.05
C GLY A 262 9.29 25.73 -21.10
N SER A 263 8.08 25.72 -20.59
CA SER A 263 7.27 26.90 -20.39
C SER A 263 6.71 26.92 -18.96
N VAL A 264 6.58 28.10 -18.41
CA VAL A 264 5.85 28.37 -17.17
C VAL A 264 4.54 29.05 -17.55
N SER A 265 3.42 28.53 -17.08
CA SER A 265 2.11 29.13 -17.24
C SER A 265 1.47 29.25 -15.88
N THR A 266 0.84 30.37 -15.59
CA THR A 266 0.19 30.65 -14.32
C THR A 266 -1.12 31.40 -14.55
N SER A 267 -2.09 31.20 -13.66
CA SER A 267 -3.34 31.95 -13.62
C SER A 267 -3.29 33.12 -12.64
N PHE A 268 -2.16 33.38 -11.98
CA PHE A 268 -2.01 34.53 -11.07
C PHE A 268 -1.98 35.83 -11.86
N GLN A 269 -2.70 36.87 -11.39
CA GLN A 269 -2.89 38.11 -12.12
C GLN A 269 -1.83 39.18 -11.86
N GLU A 270 -0.91 38.99 -10.89
CA GLU A 270 0.09 39.98 -10.50
C GLU A 270 1.52 39.61 -10.83
N SER A 271 2.27 40.69 -11.20
CA SER A 271 3.71 40.82 -11.51
C SER A 271 4.54 39.54 -11.42
N ILE A 272 4.58 38.74 -12.49
CA ILE A 272 5.49 37.64 -12.60
C ILE A 272 6.76 38.15 -13.30
N SER A 273 7.89 38.10 -12.59
CA SER A 273 9.20 38.22 -13.19
C SER A 273 9.68 36.84 -13.60
N ILE A 274 9.84 36.59 -14.91
CA ILE A 274 10.30 35.32 -15.48
C ILE A 274 11.78 35.46 -15.82
#